data_0eef571561fdb27d39d39ef6d163cc46
#
_entry.id   0eef571561fdb27d39d39ef6d163cc46
#
_cell.length_a   1.000
_cell.length_b   1.000
_cell.length_c   1.000
_cell.angle_alpha   90.00
_cell.angle_beta   90.00
_cell.angle_gamma   90.00
#
_symmetry.space_group_name_H-M   'P 1'
#
loop_
_entity.id
_entity.type
_entity.pdbx_description
1 polymer ?
#
loop_
_entity_poly.entity_id
_entity_poly.type
_entity_poly.pdbx_seq_one_letter_code
_entity_poly.pdbx_strand_id
1 'polypeptide(L)'
;MQLCTKAYCLFVNEEAEQNEWLLALVKNKKGQYHSKVAFQEFFDVKARNYFAKPYGEKFKPNTVTIAQGFHGKVEWQGNYSLNLEGDFGPDFRQIVSWRNNIPIFSGQAIDLWLEYKKSEDVHIVLVATQFQQGTLDAFQQRWEFNDEELKNVCVLDNQMGDGPVFFSLLAKGKGSLSIISLHDRHSRRGLGTFLPGGDRYVTSDREEIFCYFDPGDCKPPLNVYFSGYKTMEGFEGYNLMRNMGGPFLLVSESRMEGGNFYMGSEEYETMLKNAILKYIHELGFTEEDVIFSGLSMGTYGALYYGCDIRPHAIVLGKPLASIGDVAANERIHRPGGFPTSLDVLNYVTGGIRPEHVETLNKRFWDKFDATDWNHTKFIISYMIEDDYDMTAYNTLISHLSSDGVQVYGKGIHGRHNDNTGAIVGWFSGQYEKLLLDDFHRVVEKPQKD
;
A
#
# COMPACT_ATOMS: atom_id res chain seq x y z
N MET A 1 3.82 -17.95 25.48
CA MET A 1 3.57 -18.35 24.11
C MET A 1 2.59 -17.43 23.37
N GLN A 2 1.37 -17.20 23.87
CA GLN A 2 0.37 -16.32 23.19
C GLN A 2 0.87 -14.89 22.90
N LEU A 3 1.69 -14.30 23.76
CA LEU A 3 2.25 -12.95 23.53
C LEU A 3 3.16 -12.89 22.31
N CYS A 4 3.97 -13.92 22.06
CA CYS A 4 4.89 -13.93 20.92
C CYS A 4 4.17 -14.06 19.58
N THR A 5 3.05 -14.82 19.52
CA THR A 5 2.27 -14.96 18.28
C THR A 5 1.56 -13.66 17.88
N LYS A 6 1.23 -12.80 18.85
CA LYS A 6 0.60 -11.49 18.62
C LYS A 6 1.56 -10.36 18.38
N ALA A 7 2.86 -10.55 18.53
CA ALA A 7 3.88 -9.53 18.28
C ALA A 7 4.13 -9.38 16.78
N TYR A 8 4.19 -8.15 16.28
CA TYR A 8 4.57 -7.89 14.88
C TYR A 8 6.09 -7.80 14.69
N CYS A 9 6.86 -7.73 15.75
CA CYS A 9 8.32 -7.74 15.75
C CYS A 9 8.82 -8.61 16.90
N LEU A 10 9.78 -9.48 16.62
CA LEU A 10 10.32 -10.41 17.61
C LEU A 10 11.85 -10.29 17.66
N PHE A 11 12.37 -9.99 18.83
CA PHE A 11 13.80 -9.97 19.11
C PHE A 11 14.13 -11.11 20.06
N VAL A 12 15.15 -11.89 19.73
CA VAL A 12 15.58 -13.04 20.51
C VAL A 12 17.10 -13.05 20.65
N ASN A 13 17.61 -13.75 21.65
CA ASN A 13 19.02 -14.00 21.83
C ASN A 13 19.36 -15.49 21.57
N GLU A 14 20.62 -15.86 21.82
CA GLU A 14 21.14 -17.20 21.61
C GLU A 14 20.40 -18.31 22.37
N GLU A 15 19.65 -17.98 23.43
CA GLU A 15 18.85 -18.98 24.17
C GLU A 15 17.66 -19.50 23.33
N ALA A 16 17.24 -18.73 22.30
CA ALA A 16 16.19 -19.16 21.39
C ALA A 16 16.58 -20.40 20.58
N GLU A 17 17.86 -20.61 20.33
CA GLU A 17 18.38 -21.76 19.56
C GLU A 17 18.06 -23.11 20.19
N GLN A 18 17.77 -23.11 21.49
CA GLN A 18 17.40 -24.32 22.22
C GLN A 18 15.89 -24.66 22.11
N ASN A 19 15.12 -23.87 21.41
CA ASN A 19 13.66 -24.02 21.32
C ASN A 19 13.20 -23.99 19.86
N GLU A 20 12.93 -25.18 19.29
CA GLU A 20 12.53 -25.35 17.90
C GLU A 20 11.26 -24.55 17.53
N TRP A 21 10.29 -24.50 18.45
CA TRP A 21 9.07 -23.70 18.23
C TRP A 21 9.39 -22.20 18.12
N LEU A 22 10.27 -21.70 18.98
CA LEU A 22 10.69 -20.30 18.96
C LEU A 22 11.50 -19.99 17.71
N LEU A 23 12.36 -20.91 17.26
CA LEU A 23 13.10 -20.78 16.00
C LEU A 23 12.15 -20.67 14.80
N ALA A 24 11.13 -21.55 14.74
CA ALA A 24 10.13 -21.49 13.69
C ALA A 24 9.36 -20.16 13.70
N LEU A 25 8.95 -19.69 14.90
CA LEU A 25 8.27 -18.42 15.06
C LEU A 25 9.14 -17.23 14.65
N VAL A 26 10.42 -17.20 15.03
CA VAL A 26 11.39 -16.17 14.65
C VAL A 26 11.55 -16.12 13.13
N LYS A 27 11.67 -17.28 12.48
CA LYS A 27 11.76 -17.37 11.03
C LYS A 27 10.52 -16.81 10.35
N ASN A 28 9.34 -17.20 10.80
CA ASN A 28 8.06 -16.78 10.23
C ASN A 28 7.76 -15.30 10.46
N LYS A 29 8.13 -14.77 11.63
CA LYS A 29 7.98 -13.34 11.99
C LYS A 29 9.14 -12.46 11.52
N LYS A 30 10.07 -13.00 10.73
CA LYS A 30 11.31 -12.30 10.34
C LYS A 30 11.99 -11.62 11.54
N GLY A 31 12.03 -12.34 12.65
CA GLY A 31 12.63 -11.87 13.90
C GLY A 31 14.14 -11.72 13.81
N GLN A 32 14.74 -11.03 14.77
CA GLN A 32 16.16 -10.77 14.84
C GLN A 32 16.81 -11.46 16.02
N TYR A 33 18.05 -11.92 15.78
CA TYR A 33 18.93 -12.43 16.81
C TYR A 33 19.90 -11.33 17.29
N HIS A 34 20.01 -11.18 18.59
CA HIS A 34 21.02 -10.34 19.23
C HIS A 34 21.64 -11.09 20.39
N SER A 35 22.96 -11.04 20.54
CA SER A 35 23.60 -11.54 21.75
C SER A 35 23.12 -10.77 22.97
N LYS A 36 23.16 -11.36 24.15
CA LYS A 36 22.77 -10.70 25.41
C LYS A 36 23.52 -9.37 25.62
N VAL A 37 24.78 -9.32 25.21
CA VAL A 37 25.64 -8.12 25.34
C VAL A 37 25.18 -7.02 24.38
N ALA A 38 24.83 -7.38 23.12
CA ALA A 38 24.38 -6.42 22.13
C ALA A 38 22.92 -5.98 22.30
N PHE A 39 22.14 -6.69 23.12
CA PHE A 39 20.71 -6.46 23.27
C PHE A 39 20.39 -5.08 23.86
N GLN A 40 21.13 -4.67 24.89
CA GLN A 40 20.94 -3.36 25.53
C GLN A 40 21.29 -2.24 24.57
N GLU A 41 22.44 -2.32 23.89
CA GLU A 41 22.85 -1.34 22.89
C GLU A 41 21.82 -1.23 21.75
N PHE A 42 21.28 -2.37 21.31
CA PHE A 42 20.24 -2.38 20.31
C PHE A 42 18.99 -1.60 20.76
N PHE A 43 18.51 -1.85 22.00
CA PHE A 43 17.33 -1.15 22.52
C PHE A 43 17.58 0.34 22.70
N ASP A 44 18.72 0.72 23.17
CA ASP A 44 19.06 2.12 23.46
C ASP A 44 19.16 2.95 22.17
N VAL A 45 19.69 2.36 21.09
CA VAL A 45 20.03 3.11 19.86
C VAL A 45 19.09 2.79 18.69
N LYS A 46 18.75 1.52 18.47
CA LYS A 46 18.11 1.06 17.21
C LYS A 46 16.64 0.70 17.35
N ALA A 47 16.16 0.39 18.55
CA ALA A 47 14.80 -0.14 18.73
C ALA A 47 13.71 0.81 18.21
N ARG A 48 13.91 2.14 18.29
CA ARG A 48 12.96 3.14 17.76
C ARG A 48 12.62 2.94 16.28
N ASN A 49 13.53 2.41 15.49
CA ASN A 49 13.30 2.16 14.06
C ASN A 49 12.29 1.04 13.79
N TYR A 50 11.95 0.23 14.80
CA TYR A 50 11.03 -0.90 14.66
C TYR A 50 9.63 -0.63 15.21
N PHE A 51 9.48 0.34 16.08
CA PHE A 51 8.21 0.63 16.77
C PHE A 51 7.54 1.93 16.30
N ALA A 52 8.23 2.71 15.51
CA ALA A 52 7.77 4.04 15.14
C ALA A 52 6.55 4.03 14.21
N LYS A 53 5.65 4.96 14.44
CA LYS A 53 4.67 5.50 13.52
C LYS A 53 5.00 7.00 13.35
N PRO A 54 4.68 7.62 12.21
CA PRO A 54 4.02 7.11 11.01
C PRO A 54 4.90 6.16 10.20
N TYR A 55 4.30 5.43 9.26
CA TYR A 55 5.02 4.51 8.38
C TYR A 55 5.81 5.23 7.31
N GLY A 56 5.19 6.23 6.65
CA GLY A 56 5.79 7.05 5.63
C GLY A 56 4.78 7.96 4.93
N GLU A 57 5.30 8.88 4.16
CA GLU A 57 4.57 9.82 3.34
C GLU A 57 5.15 9.86 1.94
N LYS A 58 4.56 10.67 1.06
CA LYS A 58 5.09 10.90 -0.27
C LYS A 58 4.91 12.35 -0.69
N PHE A 59 5.90 12.85 -1.40
CA PHE A 59 5.84 14.12 -2.08
C PHE A 59 5.29 13.92 -3.49
N LYS A 60 4.08 14.42 -3.71
CA LYS A 60 3.43 14.40 -5.01
C LYS A 60 4.08 15.39 -5.99
N PRO A 61 3.89 15.22 -7.29
CA PRO A 61 4.46 16.13 -8.29
C PRO A 61 4.10 17.60 -8.04
N ASN A 62 2.88 17.91 -7.60
CA ASN A 62 2.42 19.29 -7.35
C ASN A 62 3.15 20.00 -6.18
N THR A 63 3.98 19.29 -5.41
CA THR A 63 4.84 19.88 -4.39
C THR A 63 6.21 20.31 -4.92
N VAL A 64 6.47 20.07 -6.20
CA VAL A 64 7.74 20.39 -6.87
C VAL A 64 7.78 21.86 -7.31
N THR A 65 8.94 22.47 -7.22
CA THR A 65 9.28 23.74 -7.86
C THR A 65 10.32 23.48 -8.95
N ILE A 66 10.03 23.92 -10.17
CA ILE A 66 10.93 23.81 -11.31
C ILE A 66 11.93 24.98 -11.28
N ALA A 67 13.21 24.69 -11.52
CA ALA A 67 14.25 25.71 -11.56
C ALA A 67 14.04 26.69 -12.73
N GLN A 68 14.23 27.98 -12.48
CA GLN A 68 14.03 29.04 -13.48
C GLN A 68 14.92 28.87 -14.72
N GLY A 69 16.07 28.21 -14.59
CA GLY A 69 16.99 27.95 -15.70
C GLY A 69 16.61 26.78 -16.61
N PHE A 70 15.51 26.09 -16.35
CA PHE A 70 15.00 25.06 -17.25
C PHE A 70 14.07 25.68 -18.30
N HIS A 71 14.40 25.52 -19.57
CA HIS A 71 13.67 26.13 -20.71
C HIS A 71 13.02 25.08 -21.62
N GLY A 72 12.91 23.83 -21.18
CA GLY A 72 12.25 22.76 -21.92
C GLY A 72 10.73 22.78 -21.79
N LYS A 73 10.08 21.78 -22.40
CA LYS A 73 8.65 21.54 -22.26
C LYS A 73 8.35 21.05 -20.84
N VAL A 74 7.29 21.59 -20.24
CA VAL A 74 6.75 21.20 -18.94
C VAL A 74 5.32 20.79 -19.13
N GLU A 75 4.97 19.58 -18.71
CA GLU A 75 3.62 19.03 -18.81
C GLU A 75 3.22 18.30 -17.54
N TRP A 76 2.04 18.62 -17.04
CA TRP A 76 1.46 17.94 -15.88
C TRP A 76 0.42 16.93 -16.36
N GLN A 77 0.55 15.68 -15.89
CA GLN A 77 -0.48 14.67 -16.07
C GLN A 77 -1.25 14.51 -14.76
N GLY A 78 -2.45 15.08 -14.72
CA GLY A 78 -3.25 15.08 -13.48
C GLY A 78 -2.44 15.56 -12.28
N ASN A 79 -2.63 14.88 -11.16
CA ASN A 79 -1.84 15.11 -9.94
C ASN A 79 -0.72 14.07 -9.73
N TYR A 80 -0.46 13.21 -10.72
CA TYR A 80 0.41 12.05 -10.52
C TYR A 80 1.73 12.07 -11.28
N SER A 81 1.93 12.96 -12.27
CA SER A 81 3.21 13.06 -12.97
C SER A 81 3.54 14.48 -13.44
N LEU A 82 4.80 14.87 -13.26
CA LEU A 82 5.42 16.05 -13.87
C LEU A 82 6.39 15.57 -14.94
N ASN A 83 6.11 15.93 -16.22
CA ASN A 83 6.93 15.56 -17.35
C ASN A 83 7.73 16.77 -17.83
N LEU A 84 9.04 16.60 -17.91
CA LEU A 84 10.01 17.58 -18.40
C LEU A 84 10.67 17.02 -19.66
N GLU A 85 10.73 17.79 -20.73
CA GLU A 85 11.42 17.40 -21.96
C GLU A 85 12.28 18.56 -22.45
N GLY A 86 13.55 18.30 -22.74
CA GLY A 86 14.47 19.33 -23.24
C GLY A 86 15.94 19.00 -23.05
N ASP A 87 16.73 20.07 -23.04
CA ASP A 87 18.17 20.03 -22.79
C ASP A 87 18.44 20.42 -21.31
N PHE A 88 18.91 19.45 -20.54
CA PHE A 88 19.25 19.65 -19.13
C PHE A 88 20.67 20.20 -18.95
N GLY A 89 21.46 20.33 -20.04
CA GLY A 89 22.83 20.82 -20.04
C GLY A 89 23.89 19.73 -19.95
N PRO A 90 25.18 20.09 -20.15
CA PRO A 90 26.28 19.12 -20.11
C PRO A 90 26.69 18.72 -18.68
N ASP A 91 26.42 19.57 -17.70
CA ASP A 91 26.77 19.37 -16.29
C ASP A 91 25.52 19.23 -15.42
N PHE A 92 25.65 18.54 -14.30
CA PHE A 92 24.56 18.43 -13.32
C PHE A 92 24.17 19.81 -12.79
N ARG A 93 22.91 20.16 -12.95
CA ARG A 93 22.30 21.35 -12.38
C ARG A 93 20.96 21.01 -11.75
N GLN A 94 20.56 21.77 -10.76
CA GLN A 94 19.24 21.59 -10.15
C GLN A 94 18.16 21.91 -11.18
N ILE A 95 17.26 20.92 -11.38
CA ILE A 95 16.10 21.04 -12.26
C ILE A 95 14.83 21.24 -11.46
N VAL A 96 14.71 20.53 -10.35
CA VAL A 96 13.58 20.68 -9.43
C VAL A 96 14.02 20.65 -7.97
N SER A 97 13.17 21.18 -7.11
CA SER A 97 13.24 21.02 -5.65
C SER A 97 11.83 20.79 -5.10
N TRP A 98 11.73 20.02 -4.02
CA TRP A 98 10.46 19.86 -3.31
C TRP A 98 10.27 21.02 -2.34
N ARG A 99 9.03 21.52 -2.25
CA ARG A 99 8.68 22.66 -1.36
C ARG A 99 8.64 22.26 0.11
N ASN A 100 8.35 20.99 0.37
CA ASN A 100 8.25 20.45 1.71
C ASN A 100 9.57 19.79 2.10
N ASN A 101 9.81 19.73 3.38
CA ASN A 101 10.92 19.00 3.99
C ASN A 101 10.36 17.95 4.96
N ILE A 102 11.23 17.03 5.40
CA ILE A 102 10.92 16.07 6.45
C ILE A 102 11.80 16.30 7.66
N PRO A 103 11.31 16.08 8.88
CA PRO A 103 12.17 16.03 10.05
C PRO A 103 12.92 14.69 10.07
N ILE A 104 14.20 14.72 10.42
CA ILE A 104 14.98 13.53 10.73
C ILE A 104 15.63 13.70 12.09
N PHE A 105 15.54 12.67 12.94
CA PHE A 105 16.07 12.69 14.30
C PHE A 105 17.41 11.95 14.36
N SER A 106 18.23 12.29 15.34
CA SER A 106 19.51 11.63 15.59
C SER A 106 19.31 10.11 15.79
N GLY A 107 20.10 9.31 15.10
CA GLY A 107 20.02 7.84 15.10
C GLY A 107 18.85 7.27 14.30
N GLN A 108 18.05 8.10 13.64
CA GLN A 108 16.98 7.67 12.74
C GLN A 108 17.52 7.36 11.34
N ALA A 109 16.92 6.37 10.69
CA ALA A 109 17.10 6.15 9.26
C ALA A 109 15.76 6.31 8.54
N ILE A 110 15.81 6.87 7.33
CA ILE A 110 14.67 7.05 6.44
C ILE A 110 15.00 6.40 5.10
N ASP A 111 14.11 5.56 4.62
CA ASP A 111 14.18 4.93 3.30
C ASP A 111 13.50 5.87 2.29
N LEU A 112 14.24 6.27 1.26
CA LEU A 112 13.74 7.05 0.15
C LEU A 112 13.52 6.17 -1.07
N TRP A 113 12.41 6.41 -1.78
CA TRP A 113 12.13 5.82 -3.08
C TRP A 113 11.63 6.90 -4.04
N LEU A 114 12.35 7.12 -5.13
CA LEU A 114 11.93 8.04 -6.19
C LEU A 114 11.26 7.26 -7.31
N GLU A 115 9.98 7.51 -7.55
CA GLU A 115 9.28 7.07 -8.75
C GLU A 115 9.54 8.05 -9.88
N TYR A 116 10.18 7.57 -10.95
CA TYR A 116 10.51 8.38 -12.13
C TYR A 116 10.61 7.53 -13.38
N LYS A 117 10.51 8.19 -14.55
CA LYS A 117 10.88 7.65 -15.85
C LYS A 117 11.80 8.64 -16.54
N LYS A 118 12.79 8.18 -17.31
CA LYS A 118 13.71 9.07 -18.02
C LYS A 118 14.24 8.43 -19.31
N SER A 119 14.67 9.28 -20.26
CA SER A 119 15.45 8.84 -21.41
C SER A 119 16.84 8.35 -20.97
N GLU A 120 17.46 7.50 -21.78
CA GLU A 120 18.80 6.95 -21.51
C GLU A 120 19.87 8.04 -21.37
N ASP A 121 19.81 9.07 -22.21
CA ASP A 121 20.78 10.18 -22.24
C ASP A 121 20.56 11.22 -21.12
N VAL A 122 19.51 11.08 -20.31
CA VAL A 122 19.28 11.92 -19.15
C VAL A 122 19.82 11.23 -17.90
N HIS A 123 20.69 11.93 -17.19
CA HIS A 123 21.24 11.45 -15.92
C HIS A 123 20.74 12.30 -14.77
N ILE A 124 20.43 11.69 -13.64
CA ILE A 124 19.87 12.38 -12.47
C ILE A 124 20.65 12.08 -11.20
N VAL A 125 20.60 13.01 -10.26
CA VAL A 125 21.09 12.86 -8.90
C VAL A 125 20.04 13.42 -7.94
N LEU A 126 19.52 12.59 -7.05
CA LEU A 126 18.68 13.03 -5.93
C LEU A 126 19.59 13.52 -4.81
N VAL A 127 19.34 14.73 -4.35
CA VAL A 127 20.10 15.38 -3.27
C VAL A 127 19.17 15.59 -2.08
N ALA A 128 19.59 15.11 -0.90
CA ALA A 128 18.98 15.38 0.37
C ALA A 128 19.94 16.20 1.25
N THR A 129 19.50 17.35 1.73
CA THR A 129 20.32 18.26 2.52
C THR A 129 19.68 18.51 3.89
N GLN A 130 20.39 18.16 4.94
CA GLN A 130 19.96 18.39 6.33
C GLN A 130 20.55 19.69 6.87
N PHE A 131 19.69 20.47 7.52
CA PHE A 131 20.10 21.64 8.31
C PHE A 131 19.85 21.38 9.79
N GLN A 132 20.53 22.15 10.64
CA GLN A 132 20.32 22.10 12.08
C GLN A 132 18.90 22.55 12.42
N GLN A 133 18.27 21.88 13.39
CA GLN A 133 16.94 22.25 13.85
C GLN A 133 16.89 23.69 14.34
N GLY A 134 15.86 24.41 13.89
CA GLY A 134 15.66 25.82 14.22
C GLY A 134 16.44 26.82 13.37
N THR A 135 17.23 26.37 12.39
CA THR A 135 17.94 27.22 11.42
C THR A 135 17.74 26.70 9.99
N LEU A 136 17.99 27.57 8.99
CA LEU A 136 18.01 27.20 7.58
C LEU A 136 19.37 27.48 6.92
N ASP A 137 20.35 27.93 7.68
CA ASP A 137 21.69 28.33 7.24
C ASP A 137 22.82 27.49 7.91
N ALA A 138 22.51 26.77 8.98
CA ALA A 138 23.46 25.87 9.61
C ALA A 138 23.38 24.47 8.98
N PHE A 139 24.18 24.28 7.93
CA PHE A 139 24.32 22.99 7.25
C PHE A 139 24.88 21.91 8.19
N GLN A 140 24.29 20.71 8.14
CA GLN A 140 24.77 19.54 8.90
C GLN A 140 25.39 18.47 8.02
N GLN A 141 24.62 17.95 7.05
CA GLN A 141 25.08 16.91 6.15
C GLN A 141 24.26 16.88 4.85
N ARG A 142 24.77 16.16 3.87
CA ARG A 142 24.19 16.00 2.56
C ARG A 142 24.37 14.58 2.08
N TRP A 143 23.33 14.01 1.48
CA TRP A 143 23.36 12.75 0.75
C TRP A 143 23.10 13.03 -0.73
N GLU A 144 23.77 12.29 -1.58
CA GLU A 144 23.60 12.34 -3.03
C GLU A 144 23.43 10.92 -3.54
N PHE A 145 22.41 10.70 -4.37
CA PHE A 145 22.11 9.40 -4.95
C PHE A 145 22.03 9.53 -6.46
N ASN A 146 22.95 8.87 -7.16
CA ASN A 146 23.02 8.86 -8.63
C ASN A 146 22.09 7.81 -9.25
N ASP A 147 22.07 7.72 -10.59
CA ASP A 147 21.22 6.80 -11.36
C ASP A 147 21.30 5.34 -10.89
N GLU A 148 22.48 4.85 -10.53
CA GLU A 148 22.67 3.45 -10.10
C GLU A 148 22.11 3.23 -8.69
N GLU A 149 22.35 4.16 -7.79
CA GLU A 149 21.86 4.10 -6.42
C GLU A 149 20.33 4.24 -6.38
N LEU A 150 19.77 5.10 -7.24
CA LEU A 150 18.32 5.30 -7.38
C LEU A 150 17.57 4.07 -7.92
N LYS A 151 18.25 3.07 -8.46
CA LYS A 151 17.60 1.79 -8.80
C LYS A 151 17.07 1.05 -7.57
N ASN A 152 17.63 1.34 -6.41
CA ASN A 152 17.26 0.74 -5.14
C ASN A 152 16.68 1.78 -4.17
N VAL A 153 16.26 1.32 -3.00
CA VAL A 153 15.90 2.21 -1.89
C VAL A 153 17.16 2.91 -1.41
N CYS A 154 17.10 4.24 -1.37
CA CYS A 154 18.18 5.08 -0.84
C CYS A 154 17.94 5.35 0.65
N VAL A 155 18.97 5.23 1.48
CA VAL A 155 18.82 5.37 2.94
C VAL A 155 19.48 6.64 3.43
N LEU A 156 18.69 7.51 4.07
CA LEU A 156 19.21 8.61 4.88
C LEU A 156 19.50 8.07 6.29
N ASP A 157 20.74 7.75 6.59
CA ASP A 157 21.15 7.34 7.94
C ASP A 157 21.70 8.55 8.69
N ASN A 158 20.92 9.08 9.64
CA ASN A 158 21.29 10.29 10.37
C ASN A 158 22.10 9.96 11.63
N GLN A 159 23.39 10.22 11.58
CA GLN A 159 24.30 10.13 12.72
C GLN A 159 24.58 11.50 13.38
N MET A 160 24.00 12.57 12.82
CA MET A 160 24.13 13.94 13.31
C MET A 160 22.98 14.29 14.29
N GLY A 161 22.80 15.57 14.56
CA GLY A 161 21.67 16.07 15.35
C GLY A 161 20.34 16.04 14.60
N ASP A 162 19.29 16.44 15.30
CA ASP A 162 17.96 16.59 14.70
C ASP A 162 17.92 17.75 13.70
N GLY A 163 17.07 17.65 12.67
CA GLY A 163 16.88 18.76 11.75
C GLY A 163 15.99 18.44 10.55
N PRO A 164 15.59 19.48 9.79
CA PRO A 164 14.85 19.30 8.56
C PRO A 164 15.76 18.85 7.41
N VAL A 165 15.25 17.96 6.56
CA VAL A 165 15.88 17.52 5.30
C VAL A 165 15.10 18.06 4.11
N PHE A 166 15.78 18.75 3.22
CA PHE A 166 15.26 19.29 1.97
C PHE A 166 15.75 18.46 0.79
N PHE A 167 14.91 18.37 -0.24
CA PHE A 167 15.19 17.56 -1.42
C PHE A 167 15.29 18.40 -2.68
N SER A 168 16.24 18.04 -3.56
CA SER A 168 16.35 18.54 -4.91
C SER A 168 16.80 17.44 -5.87
N LEU A 169 16.44 17.58 -7.14
CA LEU A 169 16.88 16.70 -8.21
C LEU A 169 17.74 17.49 -9.17
N LEU A 170 18.95 17.01 -9.36
CA LEU A 170 19.86 17.50 -10.39
C LEU A 170 19.69 16.63 -11.62
N ALA A 171 19.82 17.23 -12.81
CA ALA A 171 19.86 16.48 -14.06
C ALA A 171 20.89 17.07 -15.02
N LYS A 172 21.34 16.24 -15.96
CA LYS A 172 22.14 16.61 -17.15
C LYS A 172 21.75 15.75 -18.35
N GLY A 173 22.17 16.17 -19.54
CA GLY A 173 21.88 15.46 -20.80
C GLY A 173 20.68 16.05 -21.52
N LYS A 174 20.10 15.30 -22.46
CA LYS A 174 18.98 15.74 -23.29
C LYS A 174 17.95 14.65 -23.47
N GLY A 175 16.68 14.97 -23.33
CA GLY A 175 15.57 14.02 -23.47
C GLY A 175 14.41 14.33 -22.54
N SER A 176 13.79 13.29 -22.00
CA SER A 176 12.62 13.38 -21.13
C SER A 176 12.94 12.89 -19.70
N LEU A 177 12.28 13.51 -18.75
CA LEU A 177 12.29 13.13 -17.33
C LEU A 177 10.88 13.30 -16.75
N SER A 178 10.28 12.21 -16.31
CA SER A 178 9.00 12.21 -15.59
C SER A 178 9.24 12.00 -14.11
N ILE A 179 8.73 12.87 -13.28
CA ILE A 179 8.78 12.78 -11.82
C ILE A 179 7.38 12.42 -11.35
N ILE A 180 7.25 11.29 -10.66
CA ILE A 180 5.96 10.75 -10.20
C ILE A 180 5.79 11.04 -8.71
N SER A 181 6.62 10.46 -7.85
CA SER A 181 6.58 10.69 -6.41
C SER A 181 7.96 10.48 -5.78
N LEU A 182 8.25 11.21 -4.73
CA LEU A 182 9.34 10.89 -3.82
C LEU A 182 8.73 10.40 -2.50
N HIS A 183 9.00 9.16 -2.18
CA HIS A 183 8.51 8.51 -0.95
C HIS A 183 9.56 8.60 0.14
N ASP A 184 9.15 8.94 1.36
CA ASP A 184 9.95 8.88 2.56
C ASP A 184 9.30 7.93 3.57
N ARG A 185 10.08 6.99 4.08
CA ARG A 185 9.58 5.93 4.97
C ARG A 185 10.50 5.71 6.13
N HIS A 186 9.95 5.46 7.31
CA HIS A 186 10.76 4.98 8.43
C HIS A 186 11.48 3.71 8.03
N SER A 187 12.82 3.76 7.98
CA SER A 187 13.63 2.58 7.67
C SER A 187 13.49 1.52 8.75
N ARG A 188 13.23 0.29 8.32
CA ARG A 188 13.29 -0.89 9.18
C ARG A 188 14.68 -1.54 9.14
N ARG A 189 15.68 -0.82 8.62
CA ARG A 189 17.08 -1.25 8.51
C ARG A 189 17.23 -2.63 7.86
N GLY A 190 16.51 -2.85 6.77
CA GLY A 190 16.52 -4.09 5.99
C GLY A 190 15.61 -5.20 6.50
N LEU A 191 14.85 -4.97 7.57
CA LEU A 191 13.95 -5.99 8.14
C LEU A 191 12.51 -5.91 7.64
N GLY A 192 12.27 -5.16 6.62
CA GLY A 192 10.95 -5.02 6.01
C GLY A 192 10.60 -3.58 5.66
N THR A 193 9.43 -3.40 5.06
CA THR A 193 8.87 -2.09 4.71
C THR A 193 7.60 -1.85 5.51
N PHE A 194 7.41 -0.66 6.04
CA PHE A 194 6.34 -0.19 6.94
C PHE A 194 6.31 -0.92 8.29
N LEU A 195 6.29 -2.25 8.28
CA LEU A 195 6.38 -3.10 9.46
C LEU A 195 7.59 -4.01 9.34
N PRO A 196 8.24 -4.40 10.45
CA PRO A 196 9.20 -5.49 10.43
C PRO A 196 8.54 -6.75 9.85
N GLY A 197 9.16 -7.32 8.82
CA GLY A 197 8.58 -8.45 8.08
C GLY A 197 7.67 -8.07 6.91
N GLY A 198 7.42 -6.77 6.66
CA GLY A 198 6.70 -6.34 5.46
C GLY A 198 7.53 -6.54 4.19
N ASP A 199 6.99 -7.27 3.22
CA ASP A 199 7.61 -7.47 1.91
C ASP A 199 7.24 -6.34 0.96
N ARG A 200 8.18 -5.96 0.11
CA ARG A 200 8.03 -4.98 -0.95
C ARG A 200 8.32 -5.63 -2.28
N TYR A 201 7.43 -5.47 -3.24
CA TYR A 201 7.56 -5.92 -4.61
C TYR A 201 7.58 -4.70 -5.51
N VAL A 202 8.38 -4.72 -6.58
CA VAL A 202 8.59 -3.57 -7.47
C VAL A 202 8.59 -4.05 -8.91
N THR A 203 7.81 -3.39 -9.76
CA THR A 203 7.81 -3.61 -11.21
C THR A 203 9.02 -2.95 -11.89
N SER A 204 9.25 -3.31 -13.16
CA SER A 204 10.23 -2.65 -14.01
C SER A 204 9.95 -1.14 -14.17
N ASP A 205 8.68 -0.74 -14.10
CA ASP A 205 8.21 0.66 -14.15
C ASP A 205 8.26 1.37 -12.79
N ARG A 206 8.87 0.75 -11.77
CA ARG A 206 9.05 1.28 -10.41
C ARG A 206 7.78 1.39 -9.57
N GLU A 207 6.68 0.75 -9.99
CA GLU A 207 5.46 0.65 -9.21
C GLU A 207 5.63 -0.34 -8.06
N GLU A 208 5.08 -0.03 -6.90
CA GLU A 208 5.28 -0.80 -5.67
C GLU A 208 4.01 -1.47 -5.17
N ILE A 209 4.17 -2.68 -4.66
CA ILE A 209 3.18 -3.42 -3.87
C ILE A 209 3.81 -3.81 -2.55
N PHE A 210 3.02 -3.73 -1.49
CA PHE A 210 3.46 -4.11 -0.15
C PHE A 210 2.58 -5.21 0.40
N CYS A 211 3.22 -6.22 1.00
CA CYS A 211 2.56 -7.32 1.66
C CYS A 211 3.11 -7.47 3.08
N TYR A 212 2.22 -7.59 4.07
CA TYR A 212 2.60 -7.99 5.42
C TYR A 212 1.91 -9.29 5.77
N PHE A 213 2.70 -10.34 5.94
CA PHE A 213 2.21 -11.67 6.28
C PHE A 213 2.47 -11.99 7.75
N ASP A 214 1.41 -12.37 8.46
CA ASP A 214 1.49 -12.96 9.79
C ASP A 214 0.94 -14.39 9.73
N PRO A 215 1.77 -15.42 10.00
CA PRO A 215 1.36 -16.81 9.90
C PRO A 215 0.39 -17.22 11.01
N GLY A 216 0.17 -16.40 12.03
CA GLY A 216 -0.73 -16.69 13.13
C GLY A 216 -0.43 -18.05 13.77
N ASP A 217 -1.43 -18.92 13.80
CA ASP A 217 -1.33 -20.30 14.26
C ASP A 217 -1.12 -21.33 13.11
N CYS A 218 -0.90 -20.86 11.89
CA CYS A 218 -0.73 -21.67 10.68
C CYS A 218 -1.92 -22.59 10.35
N LYS A 219 -3.14 -22.24 10.79
CA LYS A 219 -4.36 -22.99 10.48
C LYS A 219 -5.33 -22.16 9.64
N PRO A 220 -6.11 -22.79 8.74
CA PRO A 220 -7.08 -22.06 7.91
C PRO A 220 -8.07 -21.22 8.74
N PRO A 221 -8.56 -20.11 8.15
CA PRO A 221 -8.23 -19.60 6.83
C PRO A 221 -7.05 -18.60 6.85
N LEU A 222 -6.45 -18.36 5.66
CA LEU A 222 -5.65 -17.17 5.43
C LEU A 222 -6.58 -15.99 5.17
N ASN A 223 -6.50 -14.97 6.01
CA ASN A 223 -7.30 -13.74 5.90
C ASN A 223 -6.53 -12.68 5.11
N VAL A 224 -6.88 -12.47 3.85
CA VAL A 224 -6.26 -11.45 2.99
C VAL A 224 -7.08 -10.16 3.06
N TYR A 225 -6.45 -9.07 3.49
CA TYR A 225 -7.08 -7.77 3.61
C TYR A 225 -6.42 -6.75 2.69
N PHE A 226 -7.18 -6.19 1.77
CA PHE A 226 -6.76 -5.12 0.89
C PHE A 226 -7.01 -3.76 1.55
N SER A 227 -5.97 -2.96 1.69
CA SER A 227 -6.05 -1.63 2.29
C SER A 227 -6.93 -0.68 1.46
N GLY A 228 -7.71 0.14 2.13
CA GLY A 228 -8.49 1.21 1.50
C GLY A 228 -7.61 2.41 1.09
N TYR A 229 -8.28 3.47 0.62
CA TYR A 229 -7.62 4.74 0.27
C TYR A 229 -6.89 5.33 1.47
N LYS A 230 -5.63 5.71 1.27
CA LYS A 230 -4.78 6.33 2.30
C LYS A 230 -3.83 7.35 1.69
N THR A 231 -3.77 8.53 2.28
CA THR A 231 -2.76 9.54 1.94
C THR A 231 -1.40 9.23 2.56
N MET A 232 -1.40 8.66 3.78
CA MET A 232 -0.19 8.16 4.44
C MET A 232 0.09 6.73 4.01
N GLU A 233 1.35 6.40 3.80
CA GLU A 233 1.77 5.05 3.41
C GLU A 233 1.74 4.06 4.57
N GLY A 234 1.49 2.80 4.27
CA GLY A 234 1.46 1.73 5.27
C GLY A 234 0.33 0.74 5.04
N PHE A 235 0.14 -0.16 5.98
CA PHE A 235 -0.94 -1.14 5.98
C PHE A 235 -2.16 -0.64 6.75
N GLU A 236 -3.34 -0.98 6.25
CA GLU A 236 -4.60 -0.91 6.98
C GLU A 236 -5.01 -2.31 7.46
N GLY A 237 -5.90 -2.37 8.45
CA GLY A 237 -6.48 -3.64 8.91
C GLY A 237 -5.63 -4.46 9.86
N TYR A 238 -4.40 -4.03 10.25
CA TYR A 238 -3.52 -4.82 11.11
C TYR A 238 -4.21 -5.29 12.40
N ASN A 239 -4.79 -4.39 13.17
CA ASN A 239 -5.47 -4.76 14.42
C ASN A 239 -6.73 -5.61 14.16
N LEU A 240 -7.47 -5.30 13.08
CA LEU A 240 -8.67 -6.04 12.70
C LEU A 240 -8.31 -7.51 12.40
N MET A 241 -7.36 -7.74 11.50
CA MET A 241 -6.96 -9.09 11.10
C MET A 241 -6.26 -9.86 12.22
N ARG A 242 -5.38 -9.20 12.97
CA ARG A 242 -4.74 -9.81 14.14
C ARG A 242 -5.78 -10.32 15.17
N ASN A 243 -6.85 -9.55 15.38
CA ASN A 243 -7.88 -9.92 16.33
C ASN A 243 -8.74 -11.11 15.86
N MET A 244 -8.74 -11.44 14.58
CA MET A 244 -9.38 -12.65 14.03
C MET A 244 -8.65 -13.94 14.45
N GLY A 245 -7.39 -13.84 14.89
CA GLY A 245 -6.65 -14.94 15.56
C GLY A 245 -6.04 -15.99 14.64
N GLY A 246 -6.15 -15.86 13.32
CA GLY A 246 -5.58 -16.76 12.31
C GLY A 246 -4.46 -16.12 11.49
N PRO A 247 -3.92 -16.84 10.50
CA PRO A 247 -3.03 -16.28 9.51
C PRO A 247 -3.67 -15.10 8.80
N PHE A 248 -2.89 -14.05 8.51
CA PHE A 248 -3.39 -12.96 7.70
C PHE A 248 -2.32 -12.33 6.81
N LEU A 249 -2.77 -11.81 5.68
CA LEU A 249 -1.99 -11.07 4.71
C LEU A 249 -2.61 -9.67 4.52
N LEU A 250 -1.87 -8.62 4.82
CA LEU A 250 -2.25 -7.26 4.49
C LEU A 250 -1.63 -6.89 3.16
N VAL A 251 -2.43 -6.40 2.24
CA VAL A 251 -1.99 -5.89 0.93
C VAL A 251 -2.18 -4.38 0.90
N SER A 252 -1.16 -3.66 0.43
CA SER A 252 -1.22 -2.20 0.29
C SER A 252 -0.44 -1.75 -0.94
N GLU A 253 -0.82 -0.61 -1.47
CA GLU A 253 -0.11 0.09 -2.53
C GLU A 253 0.04 1.57 -2.18
N SER A 254 1.02 2.24 -2.82
CA SER A 254 1.32 3.66 -2.55
C SER A 254 1.21 4.56 -3.78
N ARG A 255 0.72 4.04 -4.91
CA ARG A 255 0.59 4.81 -6.15
C ARG A 255 -0.48 5.90 -6.06
N MET A 256 -0.42 6.88 -6.95
CA MET A 256 -1.35 8.01 -6.98
C MET A 256 -1.41 8.77 -5.65
N GLU A 257 -2.50 9.40 -5.33
CA GLU A 257 -2.67 10.08 -4.05
C GLU A 257 -3.01 9.14 -2.88
N GLY A 258 -3.71 8.05 -3.14
CA GLY A 258 -4.14 7.13 -2.08
C GLY A 258 -4.33 5.70 -2.55
N GLY A 259 -3.89 5.38 -3.77
CA GLY A 259 -3.97 4.08 -4.40
C GLY A 259 -4.54 4.14 -5.82
N ASN A 260 -4.27 3.11 -6.61
CA ASN A 260 -4.76 2.92 -7.97
C ASN A 260 -5.71 1.71 -8.08
N PHE A 261 -6.48 1.43 -7.03
CA PHE A 261 -7.40 0.30 -6.96
C PHE A 261 -6.76 -1.06 -7.28
N TYR A 262 -5.45 -1.20 -7.00
CA TYR A 262 -4.69 -2.41 -7.30
C TYR A 262 -4.63 -2.79 -8.78
N MET A 263 -5.05 -1.89 -9.69
CA MET A 263 -4.89 -2.04 -11.13
C MET A 263 -3.53 -1.53 -11.59
N GLY A 264 -2.98 -2.13 -12.63
CA GLY A 264 -1.70 -1.70 -13.18
C GLY A 264 -1.40 -2.34 -14.53
N SER A 265 -0.12 -2.43 -14.84
CA SER A 265 0.38 -3.21 -15.95
C SER A 265 0.14 -4.71 -15.71
N GLU A 266 0.28 -5.53 -16.75
CA GLU A 266 0.23 -7.00 -16.63
C GLU A 266 1.31 -7.50 -15.65
N GLU A 267 2.50 -6.88 -15.67
CA GLU A 267 3.57 -7.18 -14.71
C GLU A 267 3.11 -6.92 -13.27
N TYR A 268 2.50 -5.75 -13.02
CA TYR A 268 2.00 -5.37 -11.70
C TYR A 268 0.95 -6.36 -11.19
N GLU A 269 -0.06 -6.65 -12.00
CA GLU A 269 -1.16 -7.53 -11.59
C GLU A 269 -0.71 -8.99 -11.40
N THR A 270 0.18 -9.46 -12.27
CA THR A 270 0.80 -10.79 -12.13
C THR A 270 1.65 -10.87 -10.86
N MET A 271 2.41 -9.83 -10.56
CA MET A 271 3.26 -9.76 -9.37
C MET A 271 2.42 -9.80 -8.09
N LEU A 272 1.32 -9.03 -8.02
CA LEU A 272 0.41 -9.06 -6.86
C LEU A 272 -0.28 -10.42 -6.69
N LYS A 273 -0.82 -10.97 -7.76
CA LYS A 273 -1.41 -12.31 -7.75
C LYS A 273 -0.42 -13.36 -7.24
N ASN A 274 0.80 -13.36 -7.79
CA ASN A 274 1.84 -14.30 -7.37
C ASN A 274 2.28 -14.11 -5.92
N ALA A 275 2.31 -12.86 -5.43
CA ALA A 275 2.59 -12.58 -4.03
C ALA A 275 1.52 -13.19 -3.10
N ILE A 276 0.24 -13.11 -3.46
CA ILE A 276 -0.83 -13.74 -2.68
C ILE A 276 -0.71 -15.26 -2.72
N LEU A 277 -0.54 -15.85 -3.90
CA LEU A 277 -0.36 -17.30 -4.08
C LEU A 277 0.84 -17.84 -3.29
N LYS A 278 1.93 -17.10 -3.24
CA LYS A 278 3.12 -17.47 -2.44
C LYS A 278 2.75 -17.76 -0.99
N TYR A 279 1.97 -16.88 -0.33
CA TYR A 279 1.61 -17.06 1.08
C TYR A 279 0.58 -18.16 1.30
N ILE A 280 -0.34 -18.37 0.35
CA ILE A 280 -1.26 -19.52 0.36
C ILE A 280 -0.45 -20.83 0.35
N HIS A 281 0.50 -20.94 -0.57
CA HIS A 281 1.35 -22.13 -0.70
C HIS A 281 2.33 -22.30 0.48
N GLU A 282 2.87 -21.22 1.05
CA GLU A 282 3.74 -21.29 2.24
C GLU A 282 3.02 -21.90 3.44
N LEU A 283 1.71 -21.71 3.55
CA LEU A 283 0.87 -22.33 4.58
C LEU A 283 0.42 -23.76 4.22
N GLY A 284 0.60 -24.18 2.96
CA GLY A 284 0.07 -25.45 2.45
C GLY A 284 -1.46 -25.41 2.25
N PHE A 285 -2.04 -24.24 2.04
CA PHE A 285 -3.48 -24.02 1.88
C PHE A 285 -3.89 -24.09 0.40
N THR A 286 -5.19 -24.24 0.20
CA THR A 286 -5.88 -24.12 -1.09
C THR A 286 -6.70 -22.84 -1.13
N GLU A 287 -7.32 -22.54 -2.27
CA GLU A 287 -8.21 -21.41 -2.42
C GLU A 287 -9.43 -21.48 -1.47
N GLU A 288 -9.87 -22.70 -1.12
CA GLU A 288 -10.97 -22.94 -0.16
C GLU A 288 -10.60 -22.56 1.28
N ASP A 289 -9.30 -22.39 1.56
CA ASP A 289 -8.77 -21.99 2.86
C ASP A 289 -8.51 -20.47 2.94
N VAL A 290 -9.06 -19.67 2.02
CA VAL A 290 -8.75 -18.23 1.92
C VAL A 290 -10.01 -17.39 2.01
N ILE A 291 -9.93 -16.28 2.75
CA ILE A 291 -10.93 -15.22 2.79
C ILE A 291 -10.30 -13.93 2.28
N PHE A 292 -10.91 -13.32 1.26
CA PHE A 292 -10.56 -11.98 0.81
C PHE A 292 -11.44 -10.94 1.47
N SER A 293 -10.88 -9.79 1.78
CA SER A 293 -11.64 -8.73 2.42
C SER A 293 -11.09 -7.33 2.15
N GLY A 294 -11.94 -6.33 2.30
CA GLY A 294 -11.55 -4.94 2.15
C GLY A 294 -12.69 -3.98 2.46
N LEU A 295 -12.32 -2.72 2.69
CA LEU A 295 -13.24 -1.61 2.85
C LEU A 295 -12.97 -0.56 1.78
N SER A 296 -14.02 0.06 1.22
CA SER A 296 -13.90 1.12 0.21
C SER A 296 -13.00 0.69 -0.96
N MET A 297 -11.92 1.40 -1.28
CA MET A 297 -10.98 1.03 -2.34
C MET A 297 -10.48 -0.44 -2.24
N GLY A 298 -10.28 -0.93 -1.02
CA GLY A 298 -9.83 -2.32 -0.80
C GLY A 298 -10.84 -3.37 -1.29
N THR A 299 -12.11 -3.03 -1.41
CA THR A 299 -13.15 -3.93 -1.94
C THR A 299 -12.90 -4.26 -3.41
N TYR A 300 -12.41 -3.29 -4.18
CA TYR A 300 -12.06 -3.52 -5.58
C TYR A 300 -10.94 -4.54 -5.71
N GLY A 301 -9.86 -4.39 -4.91
CA GLY A 301 -8.77 -5.36 -4.88
C GLY A 301 -9.24 -6.77 -4.51
N ALA A 302 -10.08 -6.88 -3.47
CA ALA A 302 -10.64 -8.15 -3.04
C ALA A 302 -11.49 -8.83 -4.13
N LEU A 303 -12.31 -8.07 -4.86
CA LEU A 303 -13.12 -8.57 -5.97
C LEU A 303 -12.24 -8.91 -7.18
N TYR A 304 -11.37 -7.99 -7.60
CA TYR A 304 -10.58 -8.12 -8.83
C TYR A 304 -9.60 -9.29 -8.79
N TYR A 305 -8.88 -9.47 -7.68
CA TYR A 305 -8.01 -10.63 -7.47
C TYR A 305 -8.77 -11.86 -6.98
N GLY A 306 -9.97 -11.66 -6.44
CA GLY A 306 -10.93 -12.75 -6.20
C GLY A 306 -11.26 -13.53 -7.46
N CYS A 307 -11.33 -12.86 -8.62
CA CYS A 307 -11.52 -13.51 -9.92
C CYS A 307 -10.39 -14.51 -10.27
N ASP A 308 -9.16 -14.22 -9.86
CA ASP A 308 -8.01 -15.09 -10.13
C ASP A 308 -7.87 -16.23 -9.14
N ILE A 309 -8.19 -15.98 -7.85
CA ILE A 309 -7.95 -16.92 -6.76
C ILE A 309 -9.19 -17.74 -6.41
N ARG A 310 -10.38 -17.16 -6.55
CA ARG A 310 -11.69 -17.78 -6.18
C ARG A 310 -11.71 -18.25 -4.72
N PRO A 311 -11.52 -17.33 -3.76
CA PRO A 311 -11.43 -17.68 -2.36
C PRO A 311 -12.73 -18.25 -1.83
N HIS A 312 -12.70 -18.95 -0.67
CA HIS A 312 -13.90 -19.45 0.02
C HIS A 312 -14.93 -18.35 0.27
N ALA A 313 -14.48 -17.16 0.65
CA ALA A 313 -15.38 -16.03 0.86
C ALA A 313 -14.73 -14.69 0.52
N ILE A 314 -15.58 -13.71 0.16
CA ILE A 314 -15.21 -12.31 -0.03
C ILE A 314 -16.08 -11.45 0.89
N VAL A 315 -15.43 -10.74 1.84
CA VAL A 315 -16.09 -9.89 2.84
C VAL A 315 -15.83 -8.42 2.54
N LEU A 316 -16.86 -7.66 2.23
CA LEU A 316 -16.76 -6.31 1.72
C LEU A 316 -17.51 -5.29 2.61
N GLY A 317 -16.88 -4.12 2.79
CA GLY A 317 -17.57 -2.95 3.34
C GLY A 317 -17.46 -1.75 2.41
N LYS A 318 -18.60 -1.18 2.01
CA LYS A 318 -18.71 -0.06 1.05
C LYS A 318 -18.06 -0.41 -0.30
N PRO A 319 -18.64 -1.35 -1.07
CA PRO A 319 -18.07 -1.85 -2.31
C PRO A 319 -17.91 -0.75 -3.36
N LEU A 320 -16.81 -0.84 -4.11
CA LEU A 320 -16.54 -0.05 -5.31
C LEU A 320 -16.18 -1.02 -6.44
N ALA A 321 -16.86 -0.93 -7.57
CA ALA A 321 -16.70 -1.83 -8.71
C ALA A 321 -16.58 -1.08 -10.05
N SER A 322 -17.40 -0.06 -10.27
CA SER A 322 -17.45 0.71 -11.51
C SER A 322 -16.59 1.97 -11.39
N ILE A 323 -15.25 1.83 -11.38
CA ILE A 323 -14.33 2.94 -11.10
C ILE A 323 -14.36 4.00 -12.20
N GLY A 324 -14.71 3.64 -13.43
CA GLY A 324 -14.97 4.60 -14.50
C GLY A 324 -16.13 5.54 -14.16
N ASP A 325 -17.23 4.99 -13.63
CA ASP A 325 -18.40 5.79 -13.20
C ASP A 325 -18.07 6.65 -11.97
N VAL A 326 -17.28 6.12 -11.03
CA VAL A 326 -16.77 6.91 -9.89
C VAL A 326 -15.99 8.12 -10.39
N ALA A 327 -15.11 7.95 -11.39
CA ALA A 327 -14.35 9.04 -11.99
C ALA A 327 -15.24 10.05 -12.72
N ALA A 328 -16.24 9.60 -13.47
CA ALA A 328 -17.20 10.45 -14.15
C ALA A 328 -18.07 11.22 -13.18
N ASN A 329 -18.53 10.59 -12.11
CA ASN A 329 -19.35 11.19 -11.05
C ASN A 329 -18.56 12.27 -10.28
N GLU A 330 -17.31 12.01 -9.93
CA GLU A 330 -16.42 12.98 -9.30
C GLU A 330 -16.29 14.25 -10.15
N ARG A 331 -16.07 14.08 -11.44
CA ARG A 331 -15.90 15.19 -12.38
C ARG A 331 -17.15 16.07 -12.53
N ILE A 332 -18.36 15.46 -12.57
CA ILE A 332 -19.60 16.14 -12.93
C ILE A 332 -20.42 16.53 -11.71
N HIS A 333 -20.57 15.64 -10.76
CA HIS A 333 -21.52 15.76 -9.65
C HIS A 333 -20.85 16.01 -8.29
N ARG A 334 -19.57 15.68 -8.17
CA ARG A 334 -18.86 15.74 -6.90
C ARG A 334 -17.39 16.18 -7.07
N PRO A 335 -17.13 17.41 -7.56
CA PRO A 335 -15.77 17.90 -7.74
C PRO A 335 -14.98 17.84 -6.43
N GLY A 336 -13.80 17.22 -6.46
CA GLY A 336 -12.94 17.06 -5.27
C GLY A 336 -13.45 16.05 -4.23
N GLY A 337 -14.47 15.27 -4.56
CA GLY A 337 -15.03 14.26 -3.66
C GLY A 337 -14.16 13.03 -3.51
N PHE A 338 -13.50 12.62 -4.61
CA PHE A 338 -12.54 11.52 -4.64
C PHE A 338 -11.36 11.88 -5.56
N PRO A 339 -10.36 12.58 -5.05
CA PRO A 339 -9.36 13.32 -5.85
C PRO A 339 -8.58 12.48 -6.86
N THR A 340 -8.45 11.17 -6.63
CA THR A 340 -7.64 10.30 -7.50
C THR A 340 -8.44 9.61 -8.59
N SER A 341 -9.77 9.67 -8.60
CA SER A 341 -10.58 8.87 -9.53
C SER A 341 -10.31 9.23 -11.00
N LEU A 342 -10.18 10.52 -11.32
CA LEU A 342 -9.81 10.96 -12.67
C LEU A 342 -8.36 10.61 -13.03
N ASP A 343 -7.45 10.66 -12.06
CA ASP A 343 -6.06 10.27 -12.27
C ASP A 343 -5.95 8.76 -12.53
N VAL A 344 -6.71 7.94 -11.79
CA VAL A 344 -6.82 6.49 -12.02
C VAL A 344 -7.36 6.21 -13.42
N LEU A 345 -8.46 6.87 -13.81
CA LEU A 345 -9.03 6.72 -15.14
C LEU A 345 -8.01 7.04 -16.24
N ASN A 346 -7.34 8.20 -16.12
CA ASN A 346 -6.34 8.61 -17.10
C ASN A 346 -5.13 7.68 -17.13
N TYR A 347 -4.63 7.28 -15.98
CA TYR A 347 -3.47 6.39 -15.86
C TYR A 347 -3.74 5.01 -16.47
N VAL A 348 -4.88 4.41 -16.18
CA VAL A 348 -5.20 3.04 -16.60
C VAL A 348 -5.63 2.97 -18.08
N THR A 349 -6.31 4.01 -18.59
CA THR A 349 -6.93 3.98 -19.93
C THR A 349 -6.32 4.95 -20.93
N GLY A 350 -5.43 5.84 -20.49
CA GLY A 350 -4.81 6.87 -21.35
C GLY A 350 -5.69 8.08 -21.63
N GLY A 351 -6.82 8.27 -20.93
CA GLY A 351 -7.68 9.42 -21.10
C GLY A 351 -8.86 9.51 -20.13
N ILE A 352 -9.67 10.56 -20.29
CA ILE A 352 -10.80 10.87 -19.39
C ILE A 352 -12.13 11.09 -20.13
N ARG A 353 -12.25 10.59 -21.35
CA ARG A 353 -13.48 10.70 -22.15
C ARG A 353 -14.46 9.56 -21.82
N PRO A 354 -15.72 9.64 -22.26
CA PRO A 354 -16.71 8.59 -21.99
C PRO A 354 -16.28 7.17 -22.41
N GLU A 355 -15.57 7.04 -23.53
CA GLU A 355 -15.03 5.76 -23.98
C GLU A 355 -14.00 5.14 -23.01
N HIS A 356 -13.25 5.99 -22.29
CA HIS A 356 -12.30 5.54 -21.26
C HIS A 356 -13.03 5.07 -20.01
N VAL A 357 -14.13 5.74 -19.66
CA VAL A 357 -15.01 5.31 -18.54
C VAL A 357 -15.55 3.91 -18.80
N GLU A 358 -16.08 3.68 -20.00
CA GLU A 358 -16.58 2.38 -20.42
C GLU A 358 -15.47 1.31 -20.43
N THR A 359 -14.29 1.66 -20.94
CA THR A 359 -13.13 0.75 -20.97
C THR A 359 -12.71 0.34 -19.56
N LEU A 360 -12.68 1.28 -18.61
CA LEU A 360 -12.28 0.99 -17.25
C LEU A 360 -13.31 0.11 -16.52
N ASN A 361 -14.60 0.41 -16.68
CA ASN A 361 -15.67 -0.42 -16.12
C ASN A 361 -15.66 -1.83 -16.71
N LYS A 362 -15.52 -1.95 -18.04
CA LYS A 362 -15.42 -3.24 -18.74
C LYS A 362 -14.27 -4.09 -18.23
N ARG A 363 -13.10 -3.50 -17.95
CA ARG A 363 -11.95 -4.23 -17.43
C ARG A 363 -12.30 -5.04 -16.17
N PHE A 364 -13.12 -4.49 -15.30
CA PHE A 364 -13.58 -5.17 -14.10
C PHE A 364 -14.68 -6.21 -14.43
N TRP A 365 -15.74 -5.76 -15.09
CA TRP A 365 -16.93 -6.61 -15.29
C TRP A 365 -16.66 -7.79 -16.22
N ASP A 366 -15.90 -7.62 -17.30
CA ASP A 366 -15.53 -8.72 -18.19
C ASP A 366 -14.78 -9.84 -17.43
N LYS A 367 -13.88 -9.45 -16.50
CA LYS A 367 -13.15 -10.40 -15.66
C LYS A 367 -14.06 -11.06 -14.61
N PHE A 368 -14.92 -10.27 -13.99
CA PHE A 368 -15.85 -10.74 -12.96
C PHE A 368 -16.87 -11.74 -13.51
N ASP A 369 -17.45 -11.44 -14.69
CA ASP A 369 -18.45 -12.28 -15.35
C ASP A 369 -17.85 -13.57 -15.92
N ALA A 370 -16.58 -13.57 -16.29
CA ALA A 370 -15.87 -14.77 -16.74
C ALA A 370 -15.52 -15.74 -15.60
N THR A 371 -15.75 -15.35 -14.34
CA THR A 371 -15.33 -16.12 -13.16
C THR A 371 -16.49 -17.02 -12.68
N ASP A 372 -16.19 -18.27 -12.39
CA ASP A 372 -17.10 -19.18 -11.71
C ASP A 372 -17.07 -18.92 -10.19
N TRP A 373 -18.18 -18.39 -9.65
CA TRP A 373 -18.33 -18.02 -8.25
C TRP A 373 -19.07 -19.06 -7.39
N ASN A 374 -19.39 -20.25 -7.92
CA ASN A 374 -20.25 -21.23 -7.24
C ASN A 374 -19.74 -21.69 -5.88
N HIS A 375 -18.44 -21.53 -5.59
CA HIS A 375 -17.81 -21.93 -4.32
C HIS A 375 -17.48 -20.75 -3.42
N THR A 376 -17.72 -19.51 -3.85
CA THR A 376 -17.38 -18.30 -3.11
C THR A 376 -18.61 -17.70 -2.43
N LYS A 377 -18.52 -17.42 -1.12
CA LYS A 377 -19.54 -16.68 -0.37
C LYS A 377 -19.27 -15.20 -0.41
N PHE A 378 -20.29 -14.38 -0.67
CA PHE A 378 -20.19 -12.92 -0.64
C PHE A 378 -20.89 -12.37 0.59
N ILE A 379 -20.18 -11.57 1.37
CA ILE A 379 -20.68 -10.91 2.57
C ILE A 379 -20.44 -9.40 2.41
N ILE A 380 -21.51 -8.63 2.17
CA ILE A 380 -21.40 -7.26 1.68
C ILE A 380 -22.19 -6.31 2.57
N SER A 381 -21.51 -5.38 3.26
CA SER A 381 -22.15 -4.20 3.84
C SER A 381 -21.96 -2.99 2.93
N TYR A 382 -23.03 -2.22 2.73
CA TYR A 382 -23.01 -1.09 1.81
C TYR A 382 -23.77 0.11 2.35
N MET A 383 -23.44 1.29 1.84
CA MET A 383 -24.18 2.51 2.14
C MET A 383 -25.36 2.64 1.18
N ILE A 384 -26.56 2.87 1.71
CA ILE A 384 -27.79 2.95 0.88
C ILE A 384 -27.76 4.18 -0.01
N GLU A 385 -27.25 5.30 0.52
CA GLU A 385 -27.08 6.56 -0.21
C GLU A 385 -25.60 6.79 -0.60
N ASP A 386 -24.89 5.70 -1.03
CA ASP A 386 -23.49 5.83 -1.43
C ASP A 386 -23.35 6.87 -2.55
N ASP A 387 -22.43 7.80 -2.37
CA ASP A 387 -22.20 8.91 -3.30
C ASP A 387 -20.91 8.75 -4.13
N TYR A 388 -20.23 7.61 -4.02
CA TYR A 388 -19.10 7.23 -4.89
C TYR A 388 -19.54 6.28 -5.98
N ASP A 389 -19.94 5.06 -5.64
CA ASP A 389 -20.46 4.06 -6.56
C ASP A 389 -21.88 3.67 -6.13
N MET A 390 -22.85 4.50 -6.55
CA MET A 390 -24.26 4.41 -6.11
C MET A 390 -24.93 3.08 -6.42
N THR A 391 -24.43 2.36 -7.40
CA THR A 391 -25.05 1.11 -7.89
C THR A 391 -24.25 -0.13 -7.55
N ALA A 392 -23.05 0.00 -6.95
CA ALA A 392 -22.11 -1.10 -6.74
C ALA A 392 -22.76 -2.36 -6.18
N TYR A 393 -23.52 -2.25 -5.08
CA TYR A 393 -24.18 -3.40 -4.48
C TYR A 393 -25.19 -4.07 -5.42
N ASN A 394 -26.10 -3.29 -6.00
CA ASN A 394 -27.14 -3.81 -6.88
C ASN A 394 -26.55 -4.43 -8.15
N THR A 395 -25.53 -3.80 -8.71
CA THR A 395 -24.84 -4.31 -9.89
C THR A 395 -24.11 -5.61 -9.56
N LEU A 396 -23.36 -5.68 -8.45
CA LEU A 396 -22.74 -6.93 -8.01
C LEU A 396 -23.77 -8.06 -7.84
N ILE A 397 -24.91 -7.79 -7.18
CA ILE A 397 -25.95 -8.80 -7.01
C ILE A 397 -26.52 -9.27 -8.36
N SER A 398 -26.71 -8.36 -9.33
CA SER A 398 -27.22 -8.74 -10.66
C SER A 398 -26.24 -9.63 -11.43
N HIS A 399 -24.95 -9.42 -11.29
CA HIS A 399 -23.90 -10.26 -11.89
C HIS A 399 -23.68 -11.59 -11.15
N LEU A 400 -23.99 -11.65 -9.84
CA LEU A 400 -23.90 -12.85 -9.00
C LEU A 400 -25.20 -13.69 -9.02
N SER A 401 -26.22 -13.30 -9.77
CA SER A 401 -27.55 -13.94 -9.76
C SER A 401 -27.59 -15.30 -10.44
N SER A 402 -26.47 -16.00 -10.55
CA SER A 402 -26.44 -17.40 -10.98
C SER A 402 -26.84 -18.35 -9.84
N ASP A 403 -27.42 -19.48 -10.18
CA ASP A 403 -27.81 -20.52 -9.21
C ASP A 403 -26.59 -21.01 -8.44
N GLY A 404 -26.65 -20.92 -7.11
CA GLY A 404 -25.63 -21.48 -6.22
C GLY A 404 -24.77 -20.48 -5.47
N VAL A 405 -24.67 -19.22 -5.90
CA VAL A 405 -23.86 -18.20 -5.19
C VAL A 405 -24.58 -17.72 -3.93
N GLN A 406 -23.88 -17.80 -2.78
CA GLN A 406 -24.42 -17.33 -1.51
C GLN A 406 -24.01 -15.87 -1.27
N VAL A 407 -25.01 -15.00 -1.12
CA VAL A 407 -24.80 -13.57 -0.86
C VAL A 407 -25.52 -13.11 0.40
N TYR A 408 -24.79 -12.49 1.32
CA TYR A 408 -25.33 -11.89 2.54
C TYR A 408 -25.11 -10.38 2.46
N GLY A 409 -26.19 -9.62 2.33
CA GLY A 409 -26.15 -8.17 2.15
C GLY A 409 -26.71 -7.40 3.35
N LYS A 410 -26.12 -6.25 3.69
CA LYS A 410 -26.63 -5.31 4.72
C LYS A 410 -26.48 -3.87 4.25
N GLY A 411 -27.60 -3.22 3.96
CA GLY A 411 -27.65 -1.78 3.73
C GLY A 411 -27.63 -1.00 5.06
N ILE A 412 -26.86 0.07 5.07
CA ILE A 412 -26.73 1.00 6.18
C ILE A 412 -26.97 2.41 5.62
N HIS A 413 -27.82 3.21 6.28
CA HIS A 413 -28.11 4.57 5.84
C HIS A 413 -26.89 5.49 5.98
N GLY A 414 -26.70 6.35 4.99
CA GLY A 414 -25.65 7.35 4.90
C GLY A 414 -24.90 7.30 3.56
N ARG A 415 -24.05 8.30 3.34
CA ARG A 415 -23.16 8.38 2.17
C ARG A 415 -21.91 7.57 2.42
N HIS A 416 -21.04 7.44 1.42
CA HIS A 416 -19.82 6.60 1.47
C HIS A 416 -18.99 6.78 2.75
N ASN A 417 -18.79 8.01 3.20
CA ASN A 417 -17.96 8.30 4.38
C ASN A 417 -18.74 8.41 5.71
N ASP A 418 -20.07 8.25 5.66
CA ASP A 418 -20.89 8.25 6.86
C ASP A 418 -20.91 6.85 7.51
N ASN A 419 -21.27 6.77 8.79
CA ASN A 419 -21.51 5.53 9.52
C ASN A 419 -20.46 4.42 9.38
N THR A 420 -19.18 4.78 9.19
CA THR A 420 -18.08 3.80 9.04
C THR A 420 -18.03 2.84 10.23
N GLY A 421 -18.35 3.28 11.44
CA GLY A 421 -18.43 2.41 12.62
C GLY A 421 -19.46 1.30 12.50
N ALA A 422 -20.65 1.58 11.93
CA ALA A 422 -21.70 0.58 11.72
C ALA A 422 -21.30 -0.43 10.63
N ILE A 423 -20.66 0.05 9.55
CA ILE A 423 -20.09 -0.82 8.50
C ILE A 423 -19.05 -1.79 9.12
N VAL A 424 -18.05 -1.25 9.84
CA VAL A 424 -16.99 -2.06 10.45
C VAL A 424 -17.55 -3.02 11.49
N GLY A 425 -18.53 -2.59 12.29
CA GLY A 425 -19.18 -3.45 13.29
C GLY A 425 -19.89 -4.65 12.66
N TRP A 426 -20.65 -4.42 11.59
CA TRP A 426 -21.33 -5.51 10.87
C TRP A 426 -20.33 -6.40 10.13
N PHE A 427 -19.37 -5.80 9.43
CA PHE A 427 -18.27 -6.51 8.75
C PHE A 427 -17.56 -7.46 9.71
N SER A 428 -17.11 -6.97 10.87
CA SER A 428 -16.41 -7.78 11.87
C SER A 428 -17.29 -8.88 12.42
N GLY A 429 -18.56 -8.60 12.73
CA GLY A 429 -19.49 -9.60 13.24
C GLY A 429 -19.79 -10.72 12.25
N GLN A 430 -19.92 -10.39 10.96
CA GLN A 430 -20.10 -11.42 9.92
C GLN A 430 -18.81 -12.19 9.66
N TYR A 431 -17.66 -11.53 9.76
CA TYR A 431 -16.36 -12.17 9.64
C TYR A 431 -16.16 -13.19 10.77
N GLU A 432 -16.42 -12.80 12.04
CA GLU A 432 -16.38 -13.71 13.20
C GLU A 432 -17.32 -14.91 13.02
N LYS A 433 -18.54 -14.66 12.50
CA LYS A 433 -19.52 -15.72 12.20
C LYS A 433 -19.00 -16.67 11.12
N LEU A 434 -18.45 -16.16 10.02
CA LEU A 434 -17.86 -16.96 8.95
C LEU A 434 -16.73 -17.85 9.48
N LEU A 435 -15.83 -17.28 10.31
CA LEU A 435 -14.75 -18.04 10.96
C LEU A 435 -15.28 -19.17 11.84
N LEU A 436 -16.35 -18.93 12.59
CA LEU A 436 -16.97 -19.94 13.47
C LEU A 436 -17.66 -21.04 12.66
N ASP A 437 -18.54 -20.65 11.73
CA ASP A 437 -19.42 -21.57 11.03
C ASP A 437 -18.66 -22.45 10.02
N ASP A 438 -17.71 -21.88 9.27
CA ASP A 438 -17.05 -22.58 8.18
C ASP A 438 -15.67 -23.14 8.55
N PHE A 439 -14.96 -22.49 9.47
CA PHE A 439 -13.59 -22.88 9.87
C PHE A 439 -13.48 -23.35 11.33
N HIS A 440 -14.60 -23.39 12.05
CA HIS A 440 -14.66 -23.81 13.46
C HIS A 440 -13.72 -23.03 14.37
N ARG A 441 -13.51 -21.73 14.07
CA ARG A 441 -12.63 -20.85 14.81
C ARG A 441 -13.42 -19.88 15.69
N VAL A 442 -13.09 -19.87 16.98
CA VAL A 442 -13.63 -18.91 17.94
C VAL A 442 -12.67 -17.73 18.04
N VAL A 443 -13.17 -16.53 17.76
CA VAL A 443 -12.41 -15.29 17.92
C VAL A 443 -12.40 -14.89 19.39
N GLU A 444 -11.24 -14.94 20.02
CA GLU A 444 -11.08 -14.48 21.41
C GLU A 444 -11.16 -12.95 21.45
N LYS A 445 -12.19 -12.41 22.08
CA LYS A 445 -12.28 -10.95 22.30
C LYS A 445 -11.23 -10.55 23.35
N PRO A 446 -10.46 -9.46 23.09
CA PRO A 446 -9.54 -8.96 24.11
C PRO A 446 -10.36 -8.63 25.37
N GLN A 447 -9.93 -9.16 26.50
CA GLN A 447 -10.49 -8.75 27.79
C GLN A 447 -10.31 -7.23 27.88
N LYS A 448 -11.42 -6.52 28.11
CA LYS A 448 -11.35 -5.10 28.45
C LYS A 448 -10.78 -5.03 29.85
N ASP A 449 -9.53 -4.59 29.96
CA ASP A 449 -8.93 -4.17 31.22
C ASP A 449 -9.62 -2.91 31.74
#